data_913264ae3dfa1a64155d631db0acc2b6
#
_entry.id   913264ae3dfa1a64155d631db0acc2b6
#
_cell.length_a   1.000
_cell.length_b   1.000
_cell.length_c   1.000
_cell.angle_alpha   90.00
_cell.angle_beta   90.00
_cell.angle_gamma   90.00
#
_symmetry.space_group_name_H-M   'P 1'
#
loop_
_entity.id
_entity.type
_entity.pdbx_description
1 polymer ?
#
loop_
_entity_poly.entity_id
_entity_poly.type
_entity_poly.pdbx_seq_one_letter_code
_entity_poly.pdbx_strand_id
1 'polypeptide(L)'
;MKYHIARKLGSGGFGNVHEVQASDGNTYAMKLLRDIRTINKQRFEAEIKILAQLNHPNIVKIIEWNLGGDPPDFSPWYTMEYLRGGSLRDHMDHKFKEAYVFQRNWSINTVILPACHALAQAHSAGIYHRDLKPDNIMYTSSDRAQIKITDWGLGRDVGRKSIALTASAGQIGGTPGYCAPEQWFTFDMIDGRADIYSLGVIFYEMMTGRRPPMYDQTDSSLKRSKVVDLPSKYHPTITKELDMCILKMFELEAEKRYQSVWQLISEIESFPDARYYY
;
A
#
# COMPACT_ATOMS: atom_id res chain seq x y z
N MET A 1 20.73 -10.96 -23.47
CA MET A 1 19.80 -10.63 -22.37
C MET A 1 18.42 -10.33 -22.94
N LYS A 2 17.36 -10.83 -22.33
CA LYS A 2 15.98 -10.58 -22.77
C LYS A 2 15.51 -9.16 -22.46
N TYR A 3 16.15 -8.50 -21.48
CA TYR A 3 15.82 -7.16 -21.01
C TYR A 3 17.03 -6.23 -21.04
N HIS A 4 16.83 -5.00 -21.51
CA HIS A 4 17.82 -3.92 -21.44
C HIS A 4 17.40 -2.90 -20.39
N ILE A 5 18.28 -2.58 -19.43
CA ILE A 5 18.01 -1.58 -18.38
C ILE A 5 18.15 -0.19 -19.02
N ALA A 6 17.05 0.58 -19.01
CA ALA A 6 17.02 1.94 -19.53
C ALA A 6 17.42 2.96 -18.46
N ARG A 7 16.80 2.90 -17.29
CA ARG A 7 17.10 3.79 -16.15
C ARG A 7 16.61 3.21 -14.82
N LYS A 8 17.15 3.74 -13.72
CA LYS A 8 16.67 3.44 -12.38
C LYS A 8 15.43 4.27 -12.10
N LEU A 9 14.37 3.61 -11.58
CA LEU A 9 13.11 4.24 -11.16
C LEU A 9 13.09 4.53 -9.66
N GLY A 10 13.67 3.63 -8.85
CA GLY A 10 13.66 3.77 -7.40
C GLY A 10 14.48 2.72 -6.68
N SER A 11 14.53 2.84 -5.35
CA SER A 11 15.12 1.85 -4.44
C SER A 11 14.13 1.56 -3.32
N GLY A 12 13.79 0.29 -3.13
CA GLY A 12 13.01 -0.19 -2.00
C GLY A 12 13.87 -0.93 -0.97
N GLY A 13 13.25 -1.40 0.11
CA GLY A 13 13.95 -2.07 1.21
C GLY A 13 14.79 -3.28 0.80
N PHE A 14 14.40 -4.02 -0.23
CA PHE A 14 15.06 -5.25 -0.66
C PHE A 14 15.71 -5.18 -2.04
N GLY A 15 15.44 -4.13 -2.84
CA GLY A 15 15.94 -4.09 -4.21
C GLY A 15 15.89 -2.72 -4.87
N ASN A 16 16.45 -2.66 -6.07
CA ASN A 16 16.32 -1.53 -6.96
C ASN A 16 15.26 -1.82 -8.01
N VAL A 17 14.46 -0.82 -8.35
CA VAL A 17 13.49 -0.87 -9.44
C VAL A 17 14.04 -0.10 -10.64
N HIS A 18 14.00 -0.74 -11.80
CA HIS A 18 14.50 -0.20 -13.06
C HIS A 18 13.43 -0.23 -14.13
N GLU A 19 13.42 0.76 -15.00
CA GLU A 19 12.74 0.70 -16.27
C GLU A 19 13.56 -0.18 -17.20
N VAL A 20 12.92 -1.17 -17.82
CA VAL A 20 13.57 -2.09 -18.75
C VAL A 20 12.78 -2.20 -20.05
N GLN A 21 13.51 -2.34 -21.15
CA GLN A 21 12.96 -2.66 -22.46
C GLN A 21 13.19 -4.14 -22.75
N ALA A 22 12.12 -4.84 -23.10
CA ALA A 22 12.20 -6.22 -23.54
C ALA A 22 12.52 -6.30 -25.04
N SER A 23 12.97 -7.47 -25.48
CA SER A 23 13.28 -7.73 -26.90
C SER A 23 12.06 -7.64 -27.83
N ASP A 24 10.84 -7.70 -27.28
CA ASP A 24 9.57 -7.52 -27.98
C ASP A 24 9.18 -6.03 -28.17
N GLY A 25 10.00 -5.08 -27.69
CA GLY A 25 9.76 -3.65 -27.73
C GLY A 25 8.92 -3.10 -26.58
N ASN A 26 8.38 -3.95 -25.70
CA ASN A 26 7.60 -3.51 -24.56
C ASN A 26 8.48 -3.00 -23.42
N THR A 27 7.91 -2.06 -22.64
CA THR A 27 8.57 -1.49 -21.45
C THR A 27 7.94 -2.07 -20.19
N TYR A 28 8.79 -2.49 -19.25
CA TYR A 28 8.40 -3.05 -17.96
C TYR A 28 9.16 -2.35 -16.81
N ALA A 29 8.66 -2.51 -15.59
CA ALA A 29 9.44 -2.24 -14.40
C ALA A 29 10.08 -3.55 -13.92
N MET A 30 11.38 -3.53 -13.61
CA MET A 30 12.12 -4.70 -13.11
C MET A 30 12.64 -4.40 -11.73
N LYS A 31 12.25 -5.24 -10.75
CA LYS A 31 12.81 -5.21 -9.39
C LYS A 31 13.95 -6.21 -9.31
N LEU A 32 15.13 -5.72 -8.97
CA LEU A 32 16.36 -6.49 -8.81
C LEU A 32 16.70 -6.58 -7.33
N LEU A 33 16.89 -7.80 -6.81
CA LEU A 33 17.35 -8.00 -5.45
C LEU A 33 18.79 -7.49 -5.30
N ARG A 34 19.02 -6.59 -4.36
CA ARG A 34 20.32 -5.95 -4.14
C ARG A 34 21.24 -6.74 -3.22
N ASP A 35 20.66 -7.38 -2.23
CA ASP A 35 21.37 -8.12 -1.21
C ASP A 35 20.91 -9.58 -1.22
N ILE A 36 21.77 -10.46 -1.72
CA ILE A 36 21.50 -11.88 -1.93
C ILE A 36 21.55 -12.73 -0.66
N ARG A 37 21.70 -12.13 0.54
CA ARG A 37 21.63 -12.89 1.80
C ARG A 37 20.34 -13.72 1.84
N THR A 38 20.45 -14.92 2.39
CA THR A 38 19.37 -15.92 2.40
C THR A 38 18.01 -15.34 2.82
N ILE A 39 18.01 -14.53 3.87
CA ILE A 39 16.75 -13.92 4.38
C ILE A 39 16.09 -12.98 3.37
N ASN A 40 16.87 -12.17 2.65
CA ASN A 40 16.33 -11.25 1.65
C ASN A 40 15.86 -12.00 0.40
N LYS A 41 16.56 -13.08 0.02
CA LYS A 41 16.12 -13.97 -1.07
C LYS A 41 14.78 -14.62 -0.74
N GLN A 42 14.62 -15.16 0.47
CA GLN A 42 13.35 -15.77 0.90
C GLN A 42 12.18 -14.77 0.89
N ARG A 43 12.40 -13.52 1.33
CA ARG A 43 11.39 -12.46 1.26
C ARG A 43 11.03 -12.08 -0.17
N PHE A 44 12.02 -11.99 -1.03
CA PHE A 44 11.83 -11.70 -2.45
C PHE A 44 11.04 -12.80 -3.17
N GLU A 45 11.36 -14.07 -2.86
CA GLU A 45 10.59 -15.23 -3.35
C GLU A 45 9.14 -15.23 -2.85
N ALA A 46 8.93 -14.85 -1.59
CA ALA A 46 7.59 -14.73 -1.02
C ALA A 46 6.78 -13.62 -1.71
N GLU A 47 7.38 -12.46 -1.99
CA GLU A 47 6.75 -11.37 -2.74
C GLU A 47 6.32 -11.81 -4.14
N ILE A 48 7.19 -12.52 -4.86
CA ILE A 48 6.87 -13.09 -6.17
C ILE A 48 5.68 -14.06 -6.08
N LYS A 49 5.69 -14.98 -5.10
CA LYS A 49 4.60 -15.95 -4.88
C LYS A 49 3.27 -15.27 -4.57
N ILE A 50 3.29 -14.18 -3.82
CA ILE A 50 2.10 -13.37 -3.52
C ILE A 50 1.58 -12.72 -4.81
N LEU A 51 2.44 -11.99 -5.51
CA LEU A 51 2.06 -11.30 -6.74
C LEU A 51 1.54 -12.25 -7.82
N ALA A 52 2.10 -13.46 -7.92
CA ALA A 52 1.66 -14.47 -8.87
C ALA A 52 0.27 -15.06 -8.55
N GLN A 53 -0.22 -14.95 -7.31
CA GLN A 53 -1.55 -15.39 -6.90
C GLN A 53 -2.62 -14.30 -7.06
N LEU A 54 -2.20 -13.02 -7.14
CA LEU A 54 -3.12 -11.89 -7.19
C LEU A 54 -3.38 -11.48 -8.64
N ASN A 55 -4.66 -11.44 -9.02
CA ASN A 55 -5.09 -10.98 -10.34
C ASN A 55 -6.28 -10.03 -10.20
N HIS A 56 -5.98 -8.73 -10.17
CA HIS A 56 -6.99 -7.68 -10.00
C HIS A 56 -6.58 -6.42 -10.79
N PRO A 57 -7.50 -5.67 -11.41
CA PRO A 57 -7.16 -4.46 -12.18
C PRO A 57 -6.40 -3.41 -11.35
N ASN A 58 -6.61 -3.36 -10.04
CA ASN A 58 -5.95 -2.42 -9.12
C ASN A 58 -4.80 -3.04 -8.31
N ILE A 59 -4.28 -4.19 -8.72
CA ILE A 59 -3.04 -4.78 -8.19
C ILE A 59 -2.01 -4.83 -9.32
N VAL A 60 -0.75 -4.50 -9.02
CA VAL A 60 0.33 -4.56 -10.01
C VAL A 60 0.51 -6.00 -10.48
N LYS A 61 0.54 -6.20 -11.80
CA LYS A 61 0.69 -7.52 -12.40
C LYS A 61 2.17 -7.87 -12.56
N ILE A 62 2.58 -8.99 -12.00
CA ILE A 62 3.87 -9.61 -12.29
C ILE A 62 3.83 -10.26 -13.68
N ILE A 63 4.93 -10.14 -14.44
CA ILE A 63 5.02 -10.64 -15.82
C ILE A 63 5.93 -11.86 -15.88
N GLU A 64 7.15 -11.75 -15.36
CA GLU A 64 8.17 -12.79 -15.41
C GLU A 64 9.13 -12.62 -14.23
N TRP A 65 9.76 -13.71 -13.81
CA TRP A 65 10.75 -13.67 -12.73
C TRP A 65 11.86 -14.69 -12.93
N ASN A 66 13.00 -14.42 -12.30
CA ASN A 66 14.13 -15.34 -12.17
C ASN A 66 14.66 -15.27 -10.74
N LEU A 67 14.71 -16.39 -10.05
CA LEU A 67 15.17 -16.49 -8.67
C LEU A 67 16.69 -16.65 -8.55
N GLY A 68 17.41 -16.55 -9.68
CA GLY A 68 18.83 -16.85 -9.74
C GLY A 68 19.08 -18.37 -9.72
N GLY A 69 20.28 -18.80 -9.99
CA GLY A 69 20.61 -20.23 -9.93
C GLY A 69 21.68 -20.65 -10.89
N ASP A 70 21.71 -20.17 -12.13
CA ASP A 70 22.80 -20.49 -13.06
C ASP A 70 22.93 -19.41 -14.14
N PRO A 71 24.05 -18.74 -14.27
CA PRO A 71 25.22 -18.77 -13.40
C PRO A 71 24.98 -18.06 -12.05
N PRO A 72 25.72 -18.45 -10.96
CA PRO A 72 25.50 -17.99 -9.58
C PRO A 72 25.63 -16.48 -9.34
N ASP A 73 26.13 -15.74 -10.33
CA ASP A 73 26.35 -14.29 -10.25
C ASP A 73 25.12 -13.45 -10.65
N PHE A 74 23.99 -14.08 -11.01
CA PHE A 74 22.78 -13.36 -11.36
C PHE A 74 21.91 -13.09 -10.13
N SER A 75 21.78 -11.81 -9.76
CA SER A 75 20.82 -11.38 -8.74
C SER A 75 19.39 -11.76 -9.14
N PRO A 76 18.58 -12.30 -8.21
CA PRO A 76 17.16 -12.54 -8.46
C PRO A 76 16.43 -11.27 -8.90
N TRP A 77 15.50 -11.42 -9.83
CA TRP A 77 14.69 -10.33 -10.33
C TRP A 77 13.29 -10.78 -10.70
N TYR A 78 12.36 -9.83 -10.75
CA TYR A 78 11.09 -10.00 -11.44
C TYR A 78 10.73 -8.74 -12.22
N THR A 79 9.95 -8.93 -13.31
CA THR A 79 9.36 -7.84 -14.07
C THR A 79 7.87 -7.74 -13.78
N MET A 80 7.39 -6.53 -13.80
CA MET A 80 5.99 -6.17 -13.61
C MET A 80 5.59 -5.09 -14.63
N GLU A 81 4.30 -4.87 -14.78
CA GLU A 81 3.81 -3.76 -15.61
C GLU A 81 4.42 -2.42 -15.17
N TYR A 82 4.73 -1.58 -16.14
CA TYR A 82 5.32 -0.27 -15.88
C TYR A 82 4.23 0.79 -15.70
N LEU A 83 4.15 1.34 -14.50
CA LEU A 83 3.15 2.33 -14.08
C LEU A 83 3.73 3.73 -14.27
N ARG A 84 3.27 4.44 -15.32
CA ARG A 84 3.87 5.71 -15.77
C ARG A 84 3.32 6.94 -15.07
N GLY A 85 2.24 6.80 -14.31
CA GLY A 85 1.52 7.93 -13.71
C GLY A 85 2.12 8.49 -12.42
N GLY A 86 3.20 7.86 -11.91
CA GLY A 86 3.79 8.19 -10.61
C GLY A 86 2.99 7.66 -9.43
N SER A 87 3.43 7.97 -8.22
CA SER A 87 2.76 7.53 -6.99
C SER A 87 1.68 8.51 -6.53
N LEU A 88 0.76 8.01 -5.69
CA LEU A 88 -0.17 8.89 -4.97
C LEU A 88 0.59 9.87 -4.07
N ARG A 89 1.76 9.50 -3.50
CA ARG A 89 2.62 10.39 -2.74
C ARG A 89 3.06 11.59 -3.57
N ASP A 90 3.60 11.36 -4.78
CA ASP A 90 4.02 12.43 -5.67
C ASP A 90 2.86 13.39 -5.98
N HIS A 91 1.65 12.85 -6.19
CA HIS A 91 0.46 13.64 -6.46
C HIS A 91 0.02 14.44 -5.23
N MET A 92 0.05 13.84 -4.04
CA MET A 92 -0.28 14.52 -2.78
C MET A 92 0.69 15.66 -2.51
N ASP A 93 2.00 15.41 -2.64
CA ASP A 93 3.04 16.42 -2.38
C ASP A 93 2.92 17.61 -3.34
N HIS A 94 2.56 17.36 -4.60
CA HIS A 94 2.29 18.44 -5.55
C HIS A 94 1.05 19.25 -5.15
N LYS A 95 -0.08 18.58 -4.85
CA LYS A 95 -1.34 19.23 -4.46
C LYS A 95 -1.18 20.04 -3.16
N PHE A 96 -0.51 19.50 -2.15
CA PHE A 96 -0.37 20.18 -0.86
C PHE A 96 0.57 21.39 -0.91
N LYS A 97 1.56 21.39 -1.82
CA LYS A 97 2.36 22.60 -2.10
C LYS A 97 1.53 23.74 -2.68
N GLU A 98 0.47 23.43 -3.41
CA GLU A 98 -0.47 24.40 -3.96
C GLU A 98 -1.59 24.76 -2.98
N ALA A 99 -1.54 24.28 -1.73
CA ALA A 99 -2.58 24.41 -0.71
C ALA A 99 -3.95 23.84 -1.12
N TYR A 100 -3.96 22.84 -2.00
CA TYR A 100 -5.17 22.15 -2.43
C TYR A 100 -5.28 20.78 -1.75
N VAL A 101 -6.49 20.42 -1.34
CA VAL A 101 -6.88 19.06 -0.98
C VAL A 101 -7.58 18.39 -2.17
N PHE A 102 -7.71 17.08 -2.12
CA PHE A 102 -8.36 16.34 -3.21
C PHE A 102 -9.88 16.50 -3.17
N GLN A 103 -10.52 16.49 -4.34
CA GLN A 103 -11.97 16.44 -4.40
C GLN A 103 -12.50 15.12 -3.85
N ARG A 104 -13.55 15.18 -3.03
CA ARG A 104 -14.16 14.04 -2.36
C ARG A 104 -14.49 12.89 -3.32
N ASN A 105 -15.27 13.19 -4.36
CA ASN A 105 -15.76 12.17 -5.30
C ASN A 105 -14.61 11.54 -6.10
N TRP A 106 -13.61 12.34 -6.51
CA TRP A 106 -12.44 11.83 -7.17
C TRP A 106 -11.64 10.90 -6.24
N SER A 107 -11.45 11.29 -4.98
CA SER A 107 -10.73 10.47 -4.01
C SER A 107 -11.42 9.14 -3.76
N ILE A 108 -12.73 9.14 -3.58
CA ILE A 108 -13.51 7.93 -3.36
C ILE A 108 -13.43 7.01 -4.60
N ASN A 109 -13.74 7.54 -5.78
CA ASN A 109 -13.95 6.72 -6.98
C ASN A 109 -12.64 6.32 -7.67
N THR A 110 -11.58 7.14 -7.56
CA THR A 110 -10.31 6.87 -8.23
C THR A 110 -9.29 6.18 -7.33
N VAL A 111 -9.36 6.38 -6.01
CA VAL A 111 -8.34 5.86 -5.10
C VAL A 111 -8.94 4.89 -4.09
N ILE A 112 -9.93 5.32 -3.29
CA ILE A 112 -10.34 4.57 -2.10
C ILE A 112 -11.12 3.30 -2.46
N LEU A 113 -12.17 3.39 -3.27
CA LEU A 113 -12.93 2.21 -3.70
C LEU A 113 -12.08 1.21 -4.51
N PRO A 114 -11.30 1.64 -5.53
CA PRO A 114 -10.39 0.74 -6.23
C PRO A 114 -9.37 0.05 -5.29
N ALA A 115 -8.82 0.78 -4.31
CA ALA A 115 -7.94 0.18 -3.30
C ALA A 115 -8.69 -0.81 -2.41
N CYS A 116 -9.93 -0.51 -1.98
CA CYS A 116 -10.74 -1.44 -1.20
C CYS A 116 -11.00 -2.74 -1.98
N HIS A 117 -11.40 -2.69 -3.25
CA HIS A 117 -11.63 -3.90 -4.05
C HIS A 117 -10.36 -4.74 -4.22
N ALA A 118 -9.21 -4.09 -4.45
CA ALA A 118 -7.91 -4.78 -4.50
C ALA A 118 -7.57 -5.49 -3.17
N LEU A 119 -7.73 -4.78 -2.05
CA LEU A 119 -7.51 -5.33 -0.72
C LEU A 119 -8.50 -6.45 -0.41
N ALA A 120 -9.78 -6.31 -0.76
CA ALA A 120 -10.79 -7.34 -0.53
C ALA A 120 -10.44 -8.65 -1.24
N GLN A 121 -9.96 -8.59 -2.49
CA GLN A 121 -9.50 -9.77 -3.21
C GLN A 121 -8.28 -10.41 -2.50
N ALA A 122 -7.28 -9.61 -2.14
CA ALA A 122 -6.08 -10.11 -1.46
C ALA A 122 -6.44 -10.74 -0.10
N HIS A 123 -7.30 -10.08 0.69
CA HIS A 123 -7.74 -10.57 2.00
C HIS A 123 -8.53 -11.88 1.89
N SER A 124 -9.33 -12.08 0.84
CA SER A 124 -10.01 -13.36 0.61
C SER A 124 -9.05 -14.52 0.36
N ALA A 125 -7.85 -14.24 -0.12
CA ALA A 125 -6.76 -15.20 -0.28
C ALA A 125 -5.84 -15.30 0.97
N GLY A 126 -6.19 -14.63 2.08
CA GLY A 126 -5.37 -14.58 3.29
C GLY A 126 -4.08 -13.76 3.12
N ILE A 127 -4.06 -12.84 2.16
CA ILE A 127 -2.91 -11.99 1.85
C ILE A 127 -3.24 -10.57 2.31
N TYR A 128 -2.43 -10.02 3.24
CA TYR A 128 -2.56 -8.67 3.79
C TYR A 128 -1.35 -7.84 3.36
N HIS A 129 -1.54 -6.58 2.99
CA HIS A 129 -0.46 -5.72 2.47
C HIS A 129 0.54 -5.32 3.55
N ARG A 130 0.06 -4.87 4.72
CA ARG A 130 0.82 -4.51 5.94
C ARG A 130 1.79 -3.32 5.82
N ASP A 131 2.02 -2.79 4.65
CA ASP A 131 2.79 -1.54 4.41
C ASP A 131 2.09 -0.65 3.39
N LEU A 132 0.74 -0.53 3.49
CA LEU A 132 -0.01 0.35 2.61
C LEU A 132 0.30 1.82 2.94
N LYS A 133 0.71 2.57 1.92
CA LYS A 133 1.04 3.99 2.00
C LYS A 133 0.87 4.63 0.62
N PRO A 134 0.83 5.97 0.52
CA PRO A 134 0.67 6.63 -0.76
C PRO A 134 1.76 6.31 -1.79
N ASP A 135 2.97 5.96 -1.33
CA ASP A 135 4.08 5.56 -2.20
C ASP A 135 3.81 4.23 -2.92
N ASN A 136 3.01 3.34 -2.30
CA ASN A 136 2.68 2.01 -2.81
C ASN A 136 1.34 1.98 -3.56
N ILE A 137 0.71 3.14 -3.77
CA ILE A 137 -0.45 3.34 -4.64
C ILE A 137 0.04 4.12 -5.85
N MET A 138 0.07 3.49 -7.02
CA MET A 138 0.62 4.09 -8.23
C MET A 138 -0.46 4.24 -9.31
N TYR A 139 -0.32 5.27 -10.11
CA TYR A 139 -1.19 5.50 -11.28
C TYR A 139 -0.64 4.76 -12.50
N THR A 140 -1.54 4.17 -13.28
CA THR A 140 -1.17 3.46 -14.51
C THR A 140 -0.61 4.41 -15.57
N SER A 141 -1.16 5.64 -15.64
CA SER A 141 -0.87 6.66 -16.65
C SER A 141 -0.94 8.08 -16.07
N SER A 142 -0.47 9.04 -16.84
CA SER A 142 -0.38 10.46 -16.42
C SER A 142 -1.74 11.14 -16.26
N ASP A 143 -2.81 10.59 -16.83
CA ASP A 143 -4.20 11.06 -16.62
C ASP A 143 -4.74 10.74 -15.22
N ARG A 144 -4.04 9.82 -14.49
CA ARG A 144 -4.39 9.41 -13.13
C ARG A 144 -5.80 8.84 -12.97
N ALA A 145 -6.32 8.22 -14.03
CA ALA A 145 -7.65 7.64 -14.04
C ALA A 145 -7.75 6.31 -13.28
N GLN A 146 -6.65 5.56 -13.20
CA GLN A 146 -6.63 4.25 -12.56
C GLN A 146 -5.40 4.09 -11.66
N ILE A 147 -5.61 3.48 -10.49
CA ILE A 147 -4.54 3.15 -9.55
C ILE A 147 -4.23 1.65 -9.55
N LYS A 148 -3.01 1.32 -9.11
CA LYS A 148 -2.61 -0.04 -8.75
C LYS A 148 -1.82 -0.04 -7.45
N ILE A 149 -2.09 -1.02 -6.60
CA ILE A 149 -1.32 -1.26 -5.38
C ILE A 149 -0.09 -2.09 -5.73
N THR A 150 1.07 -1.64 -5.24
CA THR A 150 2.39 -2.24 -5.46
C THR A 150 3.04 -2.65 -4.14
N ASP A 151 4.20 -3.31 -4.19
CA ASP A 151 5.02 -3.65 -3.01
C ASP A 151 4.32 -4.52 -1.96
N TRP A 152 3.82 -5.69 -2.37
CA TRP A 152 3.19 -6.71 -1.52
C TRP A 152 4.19 -7.56 -0.71
N GLY A 153 5.43 -7.08 -0.53
CA GLY A 153 6.55 -7.84 0.04
C GLY A 153 6.41 -8.21 1.52
N LEU A 154 5.50 -7.57 2.26
CA LEU A 154 5.18 -7.93 3.65
C LEU A 154 3.88 -8.72 3.77
N GLY A 155 3.20 -9.00 2.65
CA GLY A 155 1.81 -9.45 2.59
C GLY A 155 1.51 -10.84 3.13
N ARG A 156 2.49 -11.69 3.37
CA ARG A 156 2.28 -13.04 3.94
C ARG A 156 3.24 -13.29 5.09
N ASP A 157 2.74 -13.96 6.12
CA ASP A 157 3.59 -14.59 7.13
C ASP A 157 4.50 -15.63 6.48
N VAL A 158 5.72 -15.23 6.14
CA VAL A 158 6.79 -16.18 5.91
C VAL A 158 7.24 -16.68 7.28
N GLY A 159 6.30 -17.29 8.02
CA GLY A 159 6.47 -17.89 9.34
C GLY A 159 6.82 -16.89 10.45
N ARG A 160 6.39 -17.18 11.70
CA ARG A 160 6.71 -16.44 12.94
C ARG A 160 8.19 -16.02 13.07
N LYS A 161 9.11 -16.72 12.39
CA LYS A 161 10.55 -16.44 12.41
C LYS A 161 10.96 -15.20 11.61
N SER A 162 10.25 -14.82 10.54
CA SER A 162 10.66 -13.66 9.71
C SER A 162 10.25 -12.32 10.32
N ILE A 163 9.13 -12.29 11.05
CA ILE A 163 8.71 -11.10 11.79
C ILE A 163 9.63 -10.88 13.00
N ALA A 164 9.98 -11.93 13.72
CA ALA A 164 10.96 -11.87 14.82
C ALA A 164 12.35 -11.40 14.34
N LEU A 165 12.75 -11.72 13.11
CA LEU A 165 14.01 -11.27 12.50
C LEU A 165 13.97 -9.78 12.10
N THR A 166 12.80 -9.23 11.72
CA THR A 166 12.64 -7.78 11.49
C THR A 166 12.63 -7.01 12.80
N ALA A 167 11.95 -7.52 13.82
CA ALA A 167 11.92 -6.91 15.15
C ALA A 167 13.31 -6.88 15.82
N SER A 168 14.08 -7.98 15.69
CA SER A 168 15.46 -8.02 16.22
C SER A 168 16.45 -7.12 15.46
N ALA A 169 16.12 -6.70 14.23
CA ALA A 169 16.90 -5.73 13.45
C ALA A 169 16.45 -4.28 13.66
N GLY A 170 15.52 -4.01 14.60
CA GLY A 170 14.96 -2.67 14.83
C GLY A 170 14.07 -2.17 13.66
N GLN A 171 13.71 -3.04 12.73
CA GLN A 171 12.80 -2.72 11.64
C GLN A 171 11.38 -3.18 12.01
N ILE A 172 10.56 -2.22 12.38
CA ILE A 172 9.15 -2.40 12.61
C ILE A 172 8.45 -2.71 11.29
N GLY A 173 7.48 -3.61 11.31
CA GLY A 173 6.74 -4.00 10.12
C GLY A 173 5.76 -2.92 9.68
N GLY A 174 6.21 -1.96 8.86
CA GLY A 174 5.39 -0.92 8.26
C GLY A 174 6.03 0.47 8.31
N THR A 175 5.42 1.42 7.59
CA THR A 175 5.91 2.80 7.50
C THR A 175 5.31 3.66 8.62
N PRO A 176 6.16 4.32 9.47
CA PRO A 176 5.66 5.22 10.50
C PRO A 176 4.67 6.24 9.97
N GLY A 177 3.54 6.39 10.67
CA GLY A 177 2.47 7.31 10.30
C GLY A 177 1.33 6.71 9.48
N TYR A 178 1.52 5.53 8.87
CA TYR A 178 0.46 4.75 8.21
C TYR A 178 0.24 3.40 8.86
N CYS A 179 1.23 2.89 9.56
CA CYS A 179 1.24 1.60 10.22
C CYS A 179 0.21 1.56 11.36
N ALA A 180 -0.58 0.50 11.42
CA ALA A 180 -1.56 0.30 12.48
C ALA A 180 -0.87 -0.01 13.83
N PRO A 181 -1.50 0.35 14.97
CA PRO A 181 -0.91 0.16 16.30
C PRO A 181 -0.48 -1.28 16.58
N GLU A 182 -1.29 -2.26 16.21
CA GLU A 182 -1.00 -3.68 16.42
C GLU A 182 0.27 -4.15 15.69
N GLN A 183 0.67 -3.48 14.64
CA GLN A 183 1.92 -3.78 13.93
C GLN A 183 3.18 -3.41 14.75
N TRP A 184 3.01 -2.58 15.79
CA TRP A 184 4.08 -2.18 16.70
C TRP A 184 4.16 -3.06 17.94
N PHE A 185 3.00 -3.51 18.45
CA PHE A 185 2.91 -4.12 19.77
C PHE A 185 2.63 -5.63 19.77
N THR A 186 2.01 -6.16 18.70
CA THR A 186 1.58 -7.57 18.65
C THR A 186 1.83 -8.17 17.29
N PHE A 187 2.94 -8.90 17.14
CA PHE A 187 3.31 -9.50 15.85
C PHE A 187 2.45 -10.71 15.44
N ASP A 188 1.69 -11.30 16.35
CA ASP A 188 1.03 -12.60 16.13
C ASP A 188 -0.39 -12.53 15.55
N MET A 189 -1.01 -11.36 15.49
CA MET A 189 -2.43 -11.20 15.15
C MET A 189 -2.73 -10.07 14.14
N ILE A 190 -1.80 -9.77 13.24
CA ILE A 190 -2.01 -8.73 12.23
C ILE A 190 -2.83 -9.31 11.07
N ASP A 191 -4.05 -8.83 10.91
CA ASP A 191 -4.97 -9.19 9.84
C ASP A 191 -5.29 -8.00 8.90
N GLY A 192 -6.30 -8.14 8.05
CA GLY A 192 -6.69 -7.12 7.07
C GLY A 192 -7.15 -5.79 7.67
N ARG A 193 -7.47 -5.73 8.96
CA ARG A 193 -7.84 -4.49 9.66
C ARG A 193 -6.66 -3.52 9.78
N ALA A 194 -5.42 -4.01 9.67
CA ALA A 194 -4.23 -3.16 9.57
C ALA A 194 -4.19 -2.39 8.24
N ASP A 195 -4.59 -3.01 7.13
CA ASP A 195 -4.66 -2.34 5.83
C ASP A 195 -5.82 -1.32 5.80
N ILE A 196 -6.94 -1.62 6.47
CA ILE A 196 -8.05 -0.67 6.64
C ILE A 196 -7.58 0.57 7.40
N TYR A 197 -6.80 0.39 8.47
CA TYR A 197 -6.20 1.51 9.20
C TYR A 197 -5.33 2.37 8.29
N SER A 198 -4.41 1.76 7.57
CA SER A 198 -3.49 2.46 6.68
C SER A 198 -4.25 3.23 5.59
N LEU A 199 -5.26 2.61 4.98
CA LEU A 199 -6.10 3.25 3.97
C LEU A 199 -6.91 4.42 4.56
N GLY A 200 -7.38 4.30 5.81
CA GLY A 200 -8.07 5.38 6.54
C GLY A 200 -7.17 6.59 6.77
N VAL A 201 -5.91 6.37 7.15
CA VAL A 201 -4.92 7.43 7.29
C VAL A 201 -4.66 8.13 5.95
N ILE A 202 -4.53 7.35 4.86
CA ILE A 202 -4.37 7.89 3.50
C ILE A 202 -5.57 8.74 3.12
N PHE A 203 -6.79 8.25 3.34
CA PHE A 203 -8.01 8.97 3.01
C PHE A 203 -8.13 10.29 3.80
N TYR A 204 -7.85 10.22 5.11
CA TYR A 204 -7.81 11.42 5.95
C TYR A 204 -6.80 12.44 5.42
N GLU A 205 -5.57 12.01 5.09
CA GLU A 205 -4.52 12.89 4.57
C GLU A 205 -4.93 13.52 3.22
N MET A 206 -5.57 12.77 2.33
CA MET A 206 -6.10 13.31 1.07
C MET A 206 -7.14 14.40 1.29
N MET A 207 -8.02 14.23 2.29
CA MET A 207 -9.11 15.16 2.58
C MET A 207 -8.68 16.40 3.37
N THR A 208 -7.59 16.31 4.13
CA THR A 208 -7.21 17.38 5.07
C THR A 208 -5.86 18.03 4.74
N GLY A 209 -5.07 17.45 3.84
CA GLY A 209 -3.71 17.86 3.55
C GLY A 209 -2.70 17.53 4.65
N ARG A 210 -3.10 16.75 5.66
CA ARG A 210 -2.24 16.36 6.78
C ARG A 210 -2.60 14.99 7.31
N ARG A 211 -1.62 14.28 7.85
CA ARG A 211 -1.87 13.01 8.55
C ARG A 211 -2.58 13.28 9.90
N PRO A 212 -3.40 12.34 10.37
CA PRO A 212 -3.96 12.44 11.72
C PRO A 212 -2.84 12.43 12.77
N PRO A 213 -3.08 12.97 13.97
CA PRO A 213 -2.14 12.89 15.08
C PRO A 213 -1.75 11.43 15.35
N MET A 214 -0.45 11.18 15.42
CA MET A 214 0.07 9.84 15.72
C MET A 214 -0.31 9.44 17.16
N TYR A 215 -0.47 8.15 17.37
CA TYR A 215 -0.51 7.55 18.70
C TYR A 215 0.90 7.43 19.27
N ASP A 216 1.00 7.36 20.60
CA ASP A 216 2.27 7.13 21.27
C ASP A 216 2.71 5.69 21.02
N GLN A 217 3.82 5.54 20.32
CA GLN A 217 4.39 4.23 19.96
C GLN A 217 5.18 3.60 21.12
N THR A 218 5.42 4.34 22.18
CA THR A 218 6.11 3.87 23.40
C THR A 218 5.13 3.44 24.49
N ASP A 219 3.85 3.78 24.35
CA ASP A 219 2.81 3.49 25.33
C ASP A 219 1.73 2.57 24.71
N SER A 220 1.65 1.33 25.20
CA SER A 220 0.62 0.36 24.83
C SER A 220 -0.81 0.76 25.23
N SER A 221 -0.99 1.86 25.98
CA SER A 221 -2.32 2.41 26.31
C SER A 221 -3.08 2.94 25.09
N LEU A 222 -2.48 2.92 23.91
CA LEU A 222 -3.08 3.30 22.63
C LEU A 222 -3.75 4.71 22.68
N LYS A 223 -3.02 5.70 23.19
CA LYS A 223 -3.52 7.07 23.22
C LYS A 223 -2.93 7.92 22.11
N ARG A 224 -3.76 8.70 21.45
CA ARG A 224 -3.26 9.73 20.52
C ARG A 224 -2.73 10.94 21.29
N SER A 225 -1.67 11.52 20.76
CA SER A 225 -1.05 12.73 21.33
C SER A 225 -1.99 13.95 21.31
N LYS A 226 -2.96 13.98 20.39
CA LYS A 226 -3.93 15.06 20.21
C LYS A 226 -5.27 14.51 19.72
N VAL A 227 -6.34 15.30 19.93
CA VAL A 227 -7.66 15.04 19.33
C VAL A 227 -7.55 15.09 17.81
N VAL A 228 -8.22 14.17 17.12
CA VAL A 228 -8.32 14.15 15.67
C VAL A 228 -9.38 15.14 15.22
N ASP A 229 -9.02 16.09 14.41
CA ASP A 229 -9.98 17.00 13.78
C ASP A 229 -10.85 16.25 12.77
N LEU A 230 -12.12 16.66 12.63
CA LEU A 230 -12.99 16.13 11.58
C LEU A 230 -12.49 16.57 10.19
N PRO A 231 -12.45 15.69 9.19
CA PRO A 231 -12.14 16.07 7.80
C PRO A 231 -12.98 17.22 7.25
N SER A 232 -14.28 17.28 7.62
CA SER A 232 -15.20 18.36 7.22
C SER A 232 -14.76 19.75 7.68
N LYS A 233 -13.91 19.86 8.69
CA LYS A 233 -13.28 21.13 9.11
C LYS A 233 -12.39 21.72 7.99
N TYR A 234 -11.81 20.88 7.16
CA TYR A 234 -10.88 21.24 6.10
C TYR A 234 -11.44 21.15 4.72
N HIS A 235 -12.53 20.37 4.55
CA HIS A 235 -13.12 20.10 3.27
C HIS A 235 -14.66 20.20 3.36
N PRO A 236 -15.25 21.35 2.92
CA PRO A 236 -16.67 21.66 3.18
C PRO A 236 -17.67 20.71 2.49
N THR A 237 -17.24 19.90 1.52
CA THR A 237 -18.13 18.94 0.86
C THR A 237 -18.20 17.58 1.57
N ILE A 238 -17.44 17.41 2.66
CA ILE A 238 -17.48 16.19 3.47
C ILE A 238 -18.68 16.25 4.39
N THR A 239 -19.53 15.22 4.33
CA THR A 239 -20.67 15.07 5.21
C THR A 239 -20.24 14.47 6.55
N LYS A 240 -21.11 14.59 7.56
CA LYS A 240 -20.85 14.02 8.90
C LYS A 240 -20.71 12.50 8.86
N GLU A 241 -21.45 11.84 7.97
CA GLU A 241 -21.39 10.39 7.78
C GLU A 241 -20.03 9.99 7.22
N LEU A 242 -19.49 10.74 6.27
CA LEU A 242 -18.16 10.48 5.70
C LEU A 242 -17.04 10.78 6.72
N ASP A 243 -17.18 11.82 7.55
CA ASP A 243 -16.27 12.05 8.68
C ASP A 243 -16.18 10.80 9.57
N MET A 244 -17.35 10.27 9.97
CA MET A 244 -17.41 9.10 10.84
C MET A 244 -16.87 7.85 10.16
N CYS A 245 -17.12 7.66 8.88
CA CYS A 245 -16.55 6.57 8.08
C CYS A 245 -15.02 6.63 8.09
N ILE A 246 -14.45 7.80 7.74
CA ILE A 246 -12.99 7.99 7.70
C ILE A 246 -12.37 7.76 9.08
N LEU A 247 -12.93 8.34 10.15
CA LEU A 247 -12.40 8.20 11.50
C LEU A 247 -12.45 6.75 11.99
N LYS A 248 -13.53 6.02 11.70
CA LYS A 248 -13.68 4.61 12.06
C LYS A 248 -12.64 3.71 11.37
N MET A 249 -12.21 4.03 10.14
CA MET A 249 -11.19 3.24 9.45
C MET A 249 -9.88 3.16 10.25
N PHE A 250 -9.47 4.26 10.89
CA PHE A 250 -8.20 4.32 11.63
C PHE A 250 -8.37 4.47 13.15
N GLU A 251 -9.41 3.88 13.71
CA GLU A 251 -9.50 3.67 15.16
C GLU A 251 -8.27 2.92 15.68
N LEU A 252 -7.81 3.24 16.89
CA LEU A 252 -6.59 2.65 17.43
C LEU A 252 -6.78 1.16 17.73
N GLU A 253 -7.94 0.79 18.29
CA GLU A 253 -8.32 -0.59 18.56
C GLU A 253 -8.91 -1.22 17.29
N ALA A 254 -8.32 -2.33 16.83
CA ALA A 254 -8.74 -3.01 15.61
C ALA A 254 -10.23 -3.46 15.65
N GLU A 255 -10.73 -3.80 16.84
CA GLU A 255 -12.12 -4.21 17.08
C GLU A 255 -13.13 -3.10 16.82
N LYS A 256 -12.71 -1.85 16.91
CA LYS A 256 -13.55 -0.67 16.65
C LYS A 256 -13.58 -0.24 15.18
N ARG A 257 -12.69 -0.81 14.35
CA ARG A 257 -12.65 -0.55 12.89
C ARG A 257 -13.74 -1.35 12.17
N TYR A 258 -13.79 -1.19 10.84
CA TYR A 258 -14.48 -2.16 9.99
C TYR A 258 -13.80 -3.51 10.11
N GLN A 259 -14.58 -4.57 10.30
CA GLN A 259 -14.03 -5.93 10.51
C GLN A 259 -13.66 -6.63 9.22
N SER A 260 -14.07 -6.09 8.09
CA SER A 260 -13.62 -6.51 6.76
C SER A 260 -13.63 -5.33 5.80
N VAL A 261 -12.86 -5.42 4.73
CA VAL A 261 -12.90 -4.43 3.65
C VAL A 261 -14.25 -4.41 2.96
N TRP A 262 -14.99 -5.54 2.92
CA TRP A 262 -16.34 -5.61 2.38
C TRP A 262 -17.34 -4.74 3.15
N GLN A 263 -17.23 -4.70 4.49
CA GLN A 263 -18.05 -3.77 5.29
C GLN A 263 -17.75 -2.32 4.95
N LEU A 264 -16.46 -1.99 4.75
CA LEU A 264 -16.04 -0.65 4.35
C LEU A 264 -16.56 -0.29 2.94
N ILE A 265 -16.48 -1.20 1.98
CA ILE A 265 -17.04 -1.01 0.62
C ILE A 265 -18.52 -0.70 0.72
N SER A 266 -19.31 -1.53 1.42
CA SER A 266 -20.75 -1.32 1.57
C SER A 266 -21.10 0.03 2.17
N GLU A 267 -20.31 0.52 3.15
CA GLU A 267 -20.50 1.84 3.74
C GLU A 267 -20.20 2.94 2.73
N ILE A 268 -19.06 2.89 2.04
CA ILE A 268 -18.66 3.92 1.08
C ILE A 268 -19.62 3.97 -0.10
N GLU A 269 -20.06 2.82 -0.63
CA GLU A 269 -21.01 2.75 -1.76
C GLU A 269 -22.41 3.24 -1.39
N SER A 270 -22.75 3.35 -0.11
CA SER A 270 -24.00 3.97 0.34
C SER A 270 -24.01 5.49 0.18
N PHE A 271 -22.86 6.13 0.00
CA PHE A 271 -22.79 7.57 -0.23
C PHE A 271 -23.23 7.93 -1.65
N PRO A 272 -24.00 9.02 -1.83
CA PRO A 272 -24.69 9.34 -3.11
C PRO A 272 -23.79 9.43 -4.34
N ASP A 273 -22.53 9.74 -4.15
CA ASP A 273 -21.56 10.00 -5.24
C ASP A 273 -20.50 8.91 -5.39
N ALA A 274 -20.63 7.82 -4.63
CA ALA A 274 -19.71 6.70 -4.75
C ALA A 274 -20.07 5.86 -5.98
N ARG A 275 -19.14 5.71 -6.92
CA ARG A 275 -19.31 4.88 -8.13
C ARG A 275 -18.00 4.16 -8.42
N TYR A 276 -18.03 2.84 -8.38
CA TYR A 276 -16.92 2.03 -8.87
C TYR A 276 -17.32 1.43 -10.24
N TYR A 277 -16.50 1.69 -11.25
CA TYR A 277 -16.68 1.12 -12.58
C TYR A 277 -15.65 0.00 -12.76
N TYR A 278 -16.13 -1.23 -12.99
CA TYR A 278 -15.31 -2.40 -13.29
C TYR A 278 -14.67 -2.31 -14.67
#